data_9ff27ec194f5aa70786789947e2751bf
#
_entry.id   9ff27ec194f5aa70786789947e2751bf
#
_cell.length_a   1.000
_cell.length_b   1.000
_cell.length_c   1.000
_cell.angle_alpha   90.00
_cell.angle_beta   90.00
_cell.angle_gamma   90.00
#
_symmetry.space_group_name_H-M   'P 1'
#
loop_
_entity.id
_entity.type
_entity.pdbx_description
1 polymer ?
#
loop_
_entity_poly.entity_id
_entity_poly.type
_entity_poly.pdbx_seq_one_letter_code
_entity_poly.pdbx_strand_id
1 'polypeptide(L)'
;AGLDILKKGGNAIDAAIATAACLTVVEPTSNGIGGDAFALVWTKGKLHGLNASGPSPISISIDAVKEKGHEEIPKFGWIPVTVPGVPAAWAELSEKYGKLSLQEVLQPAIEYAENGYPLSPVLAYFWRSAYNTYKKQLSGDEFKHWFETFAPGGKAPEVGEMWSSPGHASTLRAIAETKARDFYEGEIADKIDAFSKQYGGFLRKEDLA
;
A
#
# COMPACT_ATOMS: atom_id res chain seq x y z
N ALA A 1 -15.19 6.78 -7.31
CA ALA A 1 -13.86 7.33 -7.62
C ALA A 1 -13.61 7.33 -9.13
N GLY A 2 -13.37 6.18 -9.78
CA GLY A 2 -13.00 6.14 -11.20
C GLY A 2 -13.98 6.88 -12.12
N LEU A 3 -15.28 6.66 -11.95
CA LEU A 3 -16.32 7.38 -12.72
C LEU A 3 -16.27 8.91 -12.50
N ASP A 4 -15.99 9.35 -11.28
CA ASP A 4 -15.93 10.79 -10.98
C ASP A 4 -14.67 11.42 -11.60
N ILE A 5 -13.58 10.70 -11.65
CA ILE A 5 -12.38 11.13 -12.38
C ILE A 5 -12.65 11.27 -13.88
N LEU A 6 -13.38 10.33 -14.49
CA LEU A 6 -13.82 10.47 -15.90
C LEU A 6 -14.71 11.69 -16.12
N LYS A 7 -15.67 11.95 -15.21
CA LYS A 7 -16.53 13.14 -15.27
C LYS A 7 -15.76 14.44 -15.11
N LYS A 8 -14.66 14.46 -14.37
CA LYS A 8 -13.73 15.60 -14.23
C LYS A 8 -12.85 15.82 -15.47
N GLY A 9 -12.99 14.97 -16.48
CA GLY A 9 -12.22 15.07 -17.74
C GLY A 9 -10.94 14.25 -17.76
N GLY A 10 -10.71 13.42 -16.76
CA GLY A 10 -9.64 12.41 -16.75
C GLY A 10 -9.85 11.35 -17.82
N ASN A 11 -8.82 10.58 -18.08
CA ASN A 11 -8.85 9.45 -19.01
C ASN A 11 -8.96 8.10 -18.27
N ALA A 12 -8.91 6.99 -19.02
CA ALA A 12 -9.02 5.65 -18.45
C ALA A 12 -7.88 5.32 -17.47
N ILE A 13 -6.68 5.87 -17.67
CA ILE A 13 -5.54 5.65 -16.79
C ILE A 13 -5.75 6.38 -15.47
N ASP A 14 -6.16 7.65 -15.50
CA ASP A 14 -6.50 8.42 -14.30
C ASP A 14 -7.58 7.70 -13.49
N ALA A 15 -8.64 7.21 -14.16
CA ALA A 15 -9.73 6.49 -13.53
C ALA A 15 -9.26 5.16 -12.90
N ALA A 16 -8.37 4.43 -13.56
CA ALA A 16 -7.81 3.18 -13.06
C ALA A 16 -6.94 3.42 -11.80
N ILE A 17 -6.05 4.42 -11.84
CA ILE A 17 -5.22 4.79 -10.69
C ILE A 17 -6.10 5.21 -9.50
N ALA A 18 -7.09 6.09 -9.73
CA ALA A 18 -8.00 6.54 -8.67
C ALA A 18 -8.78 5.38 -8.03
N THR A 19 -9.22 4.42 -8.85
CA THR A 19 -9.92 3.23 -8.36
C THR A 19 -8.98 2.33 -7.56
N ALA A 20 -7.78 2.06 -8.07
CA ALA A 20 -6.78 1.26 -7.38
C ALA A 20 -6.37 1.90 -6.04
N ALA A 21 -6.15 3.21 -6.01
CA ALA A 21 -5.83 3.93 -4.78
C ALA A 21 -6.98 3.86 -3.77
N CYS A 22 -8.24 4.04 -4.20
CA CYS A 22 -9.40 3.88 -3.31
C CYS A 22 -9.49 2.45 -2.75
N LEU A 23 -9.18 1.42 -3.54
CA LEU A 23 -9.21 0.03 -3.07
C LEU A 23 -8.20 -0.22 -1.95
N THR A 24 -7.06 0.45 -1.92
CA THR A 24 -6.12 0.33 -0.79
C THR A 24 -6.71 0.84 0.54
N VAL A 25 -7.73 1.70 0.47
CA VAL A 25 -8.44 2.25 1.62
C VAL A 25 -9.70 1.46 1.95
N VAL A 26 -10.58 1.27 0.94
CA VAL A 26 -11.92 0.71 1.16
C VAL A 26 -11.98 -0.82 1.07
N GLU A 27 -10.86 -1.45 0.71
CA GLU A 27 -10.70 -2.92 0.65
C GLU A 27 -9.29 -3.33 1.12
N PRO A 28 -8.86 -2.93 2.34
CA PRO A 28 -7.50 -3.15 2.84
C PRO A 28 -7.20 -4.61 3.19
N THR A 29 -8.18 -5.50 3.09
CA THR A 29 -7.99 -6.95 3.29
C THR A 29 -7.28 -7.63 2.13
N SER A 30 -7.23 -7.00 0.95
CA SER A 30 -6.62 -7.56 -0.26
C SER A 30 -5.79 -6.55 -1.05
N ASN A 31 -5.82 -5.27 -0.67
CA ASN A 31 -5.10 -4.20 -1.37
C ASN A 31 -4.28 -3.35 -0.38
N GLY A 32 -3.15 -2.81 -0.84
CA GLY A 32 -2.30 -1.94 -0.03
C GLY A 32 -1.26 -1.21 -0.86
N ILE A 33 -0.84 -0.03 -0.37
CA ILE A 33 0.22 0.77 -1.00
C ILE A 33 1.62 0.15 -0.85
N GLY A 34 1.79 -0.80 0.07
CA GLY A 34 3.03 -1.53 0.29
C GLY A 34 3.21 -2.77 -0.60
N GLY A 35 2.33 -2.98 -1.57
CA GLY A 35 2.33 -4.15 -2.46
C GLY A 35 2.91 -3.87 -3.85
N ASP A 36 2.61 -4.79 -4.76
CA ASP A 36 3.04 -4.81 -6.14
C ASP A 36 1.95 -4.25 -7.07
N ALA A 37 2.35 -3.78 -8.25
CA ALA A 37 1.43 -3.40 -9.30
C ALA A 37 1.91 -3.84 -10.67
N PHE A 38 0.96 -4.23 -11.51
CA PHE A 38 1.20 -4.58 -12.92
C PHE A 38 0.17 -3.86 -13.77
N ALA A 39 0.58 -3.33 -14.92
CA ALA A 39 -0.33 -2.68 -15.83
C ALA A 39 -0.05 -3.03 -17.30
N LEU A 40 -1.12 -3.18 -18.07
CA LEU A 40 -1.10 -3.25 -19.53
C LEU A 40 -1.91 -2.07 -20.08
N VAL A 41 -1.26 -1.22 -20.83
CA VAL A 41 -1.86 -0.02 -21.40
C VAL A 41 -1.85 -0.10 -22.92
N TRP A 42 -3.03 -0.15 -23.53
CA TRP A 42 -3.18 -0.05 -24.97
C TRP A 42 -3.49 1.40 -25.36
N THR A 43 -2.60 2.05 -26.06
CA THR A 43 -2.79 3.43 -26.53
C THR A 43 -2.10 3.65 -27.88
N LYS A 44 -2.71 4.45 -28.75
CA LYS A 44 -2.18 4.80 -30.08
C LYS A 44 -1.73 3.58 -30.90
N GLY A 45 -2.49 2.48 -30.82
CA GLY A 45 -2.20 1.24 -31.54
C GLY A 45 -1.03 0.41 -31.00
N LYS A 46 -0.55 0.70 -29.80
CA LYS A 46 0.59 0.01 -29.18
C LYS A 46 0.25 -0.45 -27.76
N LEU A 47 0.71 -1.66 -27.42
CA LEU A 47 0.64 -2.20 -26.06
C LEU A 47 1.91 -1.82 -25.28
N HIS A 48 1.70 -1.31 -24.08
CA HIS A 48 2.75 -1.01 -23.11
C HIS A 48 2.52 -1.84 -21.84
N GLY A 49 3.58 -2.42 -21.30
CA GLY A 49 3.56 -3.14 -20.04
C GLY A 49 4.33 -2.38 -18.96
N LEU A 50 3.83 -2.43 -17.74
CA LEU A 50 4.52 -1.99 -16.54
C LEU A 50 4.57 -3.15 -15.55
N ASN A 51 5.77 -3.45 -15.06
CA ASN A 51 6.00 -4.33 -13.91
C ASN A 51 6.57 -3.48 -12.77
N ALA A 52 5.85 -3.40 -11.68
CA ALA A 52 6.24 -2.74 -10.45
C ALA A 52 6.10 -3.73 -9.28
N SER A 53 6.74 -4.90 -9.41
CA SER A 53 6.79 -5.91 -8.34
C SER A 53 7.81 -5.57 -7.25
N GLY A 54 8.70 -4.61 -7.49
CA GLY A 54 9.77 -4.25 -6.59
C GLY A 54 10.83 -5.34 -6.39
N PRO A 55 12.10 -4.98 -6.26
CA PRO A 55 13.16 -5.93 -5.96
C PRO A 55 13.15 -6.38 -4.50
N SER A 56 13.83 -7.47 -4.22
CA SER A 56 14.20 -7.84 -2.85
C SER A 56 15.28 -6.89 -2.32
N PRO A 57 15.39 -6.70 -1.00
CA PRO A 57 16.50 -5.95 -0.41
C PRO A 57 17.87 -6.49 -0.84
N ILE A 58 18.84 -5.61 -1.09
CA ILE A 58 20.19 -5.98 -1.55
C ILE A 58 20.90 -6.89 -0.54
N SER A 59 20.65 -6.70 0.74
CA SER A 59 21.32 -7.43 1.83
C SER A 59 20.72 -8.81 2.13
N ILE A 60 19.58 -9.20 1.51
CA ILE A 60 18.97 -10.51 1.76
C ILE A 60 19.70 -11.61 1.01
N SER A 61 19.94 -12.73 1.70
CA SER A 61 20.47 -13.95 1.12
C SER A 61 19.97 -15.16 1.90
N ILE A 62 20.13 -16.36 1.36
CA ILE A 62 19.78 -17.60 2.06
C ILE A 62 20.53 -17.70 3.39
N ASP A 63 21.83 -17.39 3.38
CA ASP A 63 22.66 -17.45 4.58
C ASP A 63 22.22 -16.41 5.61
N ALA A 64 21.96 -15.17 5.20
CA ALA A 64 21.46 -14.12 6.08
C ALA A 64 20.09 -14.44 6.72
N VAL A 65 19.23 -15.15 6.01
CA VAL A 65 17.94 -15.63 6.54
C VAL A 65 18.16 -16.76 7.56
N LYS A 66 19.09 -17.71 7.26
CA LYS A 66 19.45 -18.78 8.18
C LYS A 66 20.14 -18.28 9.44
N GLU A 67 21.01 -17.27 9.35
CA GLU A 67 21.63 -16.62 10.50
C GLU A 67 20.60 -15.99 11.46
N LYS A 68 19.42 -15.60 10.95
CA LYS A 68 18.28 -15.16 11.76
C LYS A 68 17.42 -16.31 12.33
N GLY A 69 17.83 -17.56 12.14
CA GLY A 69 17.17 -18.76 12.67
C GLY A 69 16.00 -19.27 11.83
N HIS A 70 15.92 -18.89 10.54
CA HIS A 70 14.86 -19.34 9.65
C HIS A 70 15.42 -20.28 8.56
N GLU A 71 14.83 -21.45 8.39
CA GLU A 71 15.16 -22.39 7.30
C GLU A 71 14.56 -21.96 5.94
N GLU A 72 13.47 -21.16 5.98
CA GLU A 72 12.79 -20.57 4.83
C GLU A 72 12.34 -19.16 5.15
N ILE A 73 11.95 -18.38 4.14
CA ILE A 73 11.39 -17.04 4.33
C ILE A 73 10.12 -17.14 5.16
N PRO A 74 10.05 -16.50 6.35
CA PRO A 74 8.85 -16.53 7.18
C PRO A 74 7.69 -15.83 6.49
N LYS A 75 6.46 -16.27 6.79
CA LYS A 75 5.24 -15.72 6.18
C LYS A 75 4.93 -14.28 6.62
N PHE A 76 5.34 -13.91 7.84
CA PHE A 76 5.02 -12.64 8.47
C PHE A 76 6.29 -11.93 8.96
N GLY A 77 6.15 -10.67 9.31
CA GLY A 77 7.23 -9.84 9.82
C GLY A 77 8.00 -9.11 8.73
N TRP A 78 9.18 -8.64 9.06
CA TRP A 78 9.97 -7.76 8.18
C TRP A 78 10.88 -8.50 7.20
N ILE A 79 11.18 -9.77 7.44
CA ILE A 79 12.08 -10.56 6.58
C ILE A 79 11.55 -10.73 5.14
N PRO A 80 10.25 -11.02 4.91
CA PRO A 80 9.71 -11.21 3.56
C PRO A 80 9.42 -9.90 2.82
N VAL A 81 9.64 -8.73 3.42
CA VAL A 81 9.27 -7.45 2.82
C VAL A 81 10.19 -7.11 1.66
N THR A 82 9.61 -6.86 0.50
CA THR A 82 10.26 -6.35 -0.71
C THR A 82 10.03 -4.85 -0.86
N VAL A 83 10.68 -4.22 -1.83
CA VAL A 83 10.43 -2.81 -2.16
C VAL A 83 9.00 -2.65 -2.65
N PRO A 84 8.16 -1.78 -2.03
CA PRO A 84 6.80 -1.54 -2.50
C PRO A 84 6.78 -0.87 -3.87
N GLY A 85 6.11 -1.46 -4.86
CA GLY A 85 6.06 -0.94 -6.22
C GLY A 85 4.85 -0.06 -6.54
N VAL A 86 3.77 -0.15 -5.76
CA VAL A 86 2.49 0.51 -6.06
C VAL A 86 2.59 2.02 -6.22
N PRO A 87 3.23 2.79 -5.31
CA PRO A 87 3.31 4.25 -5.47
C PRO A 87 4.06 4.68 -6.73
N ALA A 88 5.18 4.01 -7.05
CA ALA A 88 5.93 4.26 -8.27
C ALA A 88 5.11 3.95 -9.52
N ALA A 89 4.35 2.84 -9.53
CA ALA A 89 3.47 2.49 -10.63
C ALA A 89 2.43 3.57 -10.91
N TRP A 90 1.79 4.10 -9.87
CA TRP A 90 0.80 5.17 -10.04
C TRP A 90 1.43 6.46 -10.58
N ALA A 91 2.59 6.85 -10.06
CA ALA A 91 3.32 8.04 -10.53
C ALA A 91 3.73 7.89 -12.01
N GLU A 92 4.32 6.76 -12.36
CA GLU A 92 4.78 6.44 -13.73
C GLU A 92 3.62 6.41 -14.73
N LEU A 93 2.53 5.72 -14.41
CA LEU A 93 1.34 5.64 -15.26
C LEU A 93 0.67 7.01 -15.42
N SER A 94 0.56 7.79 -14.34
CA SER A 94 0.02 9.15 -14.37
C SER A 94 0.88 10.06 -15.24
N GLU A 95 2.19 10.03 -15.08
CA GLU A 95 3.10 10.89 -15.86
C GLU A 95 3.13 10.55 -17.35
N LYS A 96 3.13 9.26 -17.70
CA LYS A 96 3.21 8.83 -19.11
C LYS A 96 1.89 8.89 -19.86
N TYR A 97 0.79 8.61 -19.18
CA TYR A 97 -0.49 8.36 -19.85
C TYR A 97 -1.66 9.11 -19.24
N GLY A 98 -1.50 9.69 -18.03
CA GLY A 98 -2.53 10.46 -17.34
C GLY A 98 -2.84 11.79 -18.05
N LYS A 99 -3.96 12.37 -17.67
CA LYS A 99 -4.45 13.66 -18.16
C LYS A 99 -4.65 14.67 -17.03
N LEU A 100 -5.01 14.16 -15.85
CA LEU A 100 -5.13 14.94 -14.61
C LEU A 100 -3.85 14.85 -13.78
N SER A 101 -3.68 15.77 -12.85
CA SER A 101 -2.59 15.68 -11.88
C SER A 101 -2.78 14.47 -10.95
N LEU A 102 -1.68 13.89 -10.47
CA LEU A 102 -1.74 12.79 -9.51
C LEU A 102 -2.48 13.20 -8.23
N GLN A 103 -2.42 14.47 -7.84
CA GLN A 103 -3.16 15.03 -6.71
C GLN A 103 -4.68 14.94 -6.93
N GLU A 104 -5.17 15.33 -8.10
CA GLU A 104 -6.60 15.21 -8.44
C GLU A 104 -7.04 13.74 -8.50
N VAL A 105 -6.19 12.88 -9.03
CA VAL A 105 -6.46 11.43 -9.19
C VAL A 105 -6.52 10.71 -7.85
N LEU A 106 -5.64 11.03 -6.89
CA LEU A 106 -5.61 10.38 -5.58
C LEU A 106 -6.57 11.00 -4.56
N GLN A 107 -7.13 12.19 -4.84
CA GLN A 107 -8.01 12.91 -3.93
C GLN A 107 -9.18 12.06 -3.39
N PRO A 108 -9.92 11.26 -4.19
CA PRO A 108 -10.98 10.41 -3.65
C PRO A 108 -10.51 9.38 -2.63
N ALA A 109 -9.32 8.80 -2.81
CA ALA A 109 -8.74 7.85 -1.86
C ALA A 109 -8.35 8.55 -0.55
N ILE A 110 -7.78 9.75 -0.65
CA ILE A 110 -7.44 10.59 0.51
C ILE A 110 -8.69 10.92 1.31
N GLU A 111 -9.78 11.32 0.65
CA GLU A 111 -11.06 11.63 1.30
C GLU A 111 -11.67 10.42 2.02
N TYR A 112 -11.67 9.24 1.41
CA TYR A 112 -12.12 8.01 2.08
C TYR A 112 -11.25 7.64 3.28
N ALA A 113 -9.94 7.81 3.18
CA ALA A 113 -9.03 7.51 4.28
C ALA A 113 -9.20 8.49 5.45
N GLU A 114 -9.44 9.77 5.17
CA GLU A 114 -9.56 10.84 6.16
C GLU A 114 -10.94 10.87 6.82
N ASN A 115 -12.01 10.87 6.00
CA ASN A 115 -13.39 11.01 6.47
C ASN A 115 -14.04 9.68 6.85
N GLY A 116 -13.45 8.57 6.45
CA GLY A 116 -13.97 7.23 6.66
C GLY A 116 -15.04 6.79 5.67
N TYR A 117 -15.39 5.52 5.77
CA TYR A 117 -16.44 4.88 4.98
C TYR A 117 -17.11 3.77 5.79
N PRO A 118 -18.39 3.46 5.56
CA PRO A 118 -19.07 2.37 6.25
C PRO A 118 -18.63 1.02 5.68
N LEU A 119 -18.29 0.07 6.56
CA LEU A 119 -17.87 -1.25 6.13
C LEU A 119 -19.02 -2.06 5.52
N SER A 120 -18.75 -2.64 4.35
CA SER A 120 -19.67 -3.61 3.73
C SER A 120 -19.71 -4.93 4.50
N PRO A 121 -20.80 -5.73 4.38
CA PRO A 121 -20.88 -7.04 5.01
C PRO A 121 -19.74 -7.99 4.63
N VAL A 122 -19.33 -7.98 3.36
CA VAL A 122 -18.26 -8.84 2.84
C VAL A 122 -16.91 -8.42 3.42
N LEU A 123 -16.62 -7.12 3.42
CA LEU A 123 -15.38 -6.59 3.98
C LEU A 123 -15.27 -6.86 5.47
N ALA A 124 -16.33 -6.62 6.25
CA ALA A 124 -16.35 -6.89 7.67
C ALA A 124 -16.14 -8.39 7.99
N TYR A 125 -16.64 -9.29 7.15
CA TYR A 125 -16.39 -10.72 7.27
C TYR A 125 -14.90 -11.07 7.09
N PHE A 126 -14.27 -10.61 6.00
CA PHE A 126 -12.84 -10.87 5.77
C PHE A 126 -11.94 -10.20 6.80
N TRP A 127 -12.28 -9.00 7.23
CA TRP A 127 -11.53 -8.28 8.27
C TRP A 127 -11.56 -9.02 9.60
N ARG A 128 -12.72 -9.50 10.02
CA ARG A 128 -12.87 -10.34 11.22
C ARG A 128 -12.09 -11.65 11.11
N SER A 129 -12.09 -12.27 9.93
CA SER A 129 -11.30 -13.47 9.66
C SER A 129 -9.80 -13.20 9.79
N ALA A 130 -9.32 -12.10 9.19
CA ALA A 130 -7.93 -11.65 9.29
C ALA A 130 -7.55 -11.36 10.76
N TYR A 131 -8.37 -10.59 11.47
CA TYR A 131 -8.15 -10.30 12.89
C TYR A 131 -8.02 -11.57 13.74
N ASN A 132 -8.94 -12.52 13.59
CA ASN A 132 -8.92 -13.78 14.34
C ASN A 132 -7.69 -14.63 14.02
N THR A 133 -7.24 -14.61 12.78
CA THR A 133 -6.04 -15.32 12.32
C THR A 133 -4.78 -14.66 12.90
N TYR A 134 -4.66 -13.35 12.76
CA TYR A 134 -3.48 -12.61 13.20
C TYR A 134 -3.34 -12.57 14.71
N LYS A 135 -4.44 -12.45 15.46
CA LYS A 135 -4.43 -12.56 16.91
C LYS A 135 -3.86 -13.90 17.44
N LYS A 136 -3.94 -14.97 16.66
CA LYS A 136 -3.40 -16.28 17.01
C LYS A 136 -1.97 -16.49 16.53
N GLN A 137 -1.58 -15.86 15.43
CA GLN A 137 -0.33 -16.16 14.73
C GLN A 137 0.74 -15.09 14.91
N LEU A 138 0.34 -13.84 15.17
CA LEU A 138 1.28 -12.73 15.29
C LEU A 138 1.52 -12.42 16.77
N SER A 139 2.77 -12.63 17.18
CA SER A 139 3.25 -12.28 18.51
C SER A 139 4.55 -11.51 18.36
N GLY A 140 4.62 -10.31 18.90
CA GLY A 140 5.80 -9.44 18.80
C GLY A 140 5.39 -7.98 18.62
N ASP A 141 6.28 -7.09 19.06
CA ASP A 141 6.02 -5.65 19.04
C ASP A 141 5.91 -5.09 17.62
N GLU A 142 6.53 -5.74 16.62
CA GLU A 142 6.45 -5.36 15.21
C GLU A 142 5.04 -5.42 14.64
N PHE A 143 4.16 -6.24 15.24
CA PHE A 143 2.79 -6.41 14.77
C PHE A 143 1.76 -5.52 15.48
N LYS A 144 2.14 -4.85 16.57
CA LYS A 144 1.20 -4.04 17.37
C LYS A 144 0.52 -2.95 16.52
N HIS A 145 1.24 -2.34 15.59
CA HIS A 145 0.71 -1.26 14.75
C HIS A 145 -0.36 -1.74 13.78
N TRP A 146 -0.32 -3.02 13.37
CA TRP A 146 -1.41 -3.60 12.62
C TRP A 146 -2.69 -3.62 13.46
N PHE A 147 -2.60 -4.06 14.71
CA PHE A 147 -3.76 -4.11 15.61
C PHE A 147 -4.26 -2.71 15.99
N GLU A 148 -3.37 -1.76 16.23
CA GLU A 148 -3.73 -0.37 16.51
C GLU A 148 -4.49 0.27 15.35
N THR A 149 -4.08 -0.01 14.11
CA THR A 149 -4.67 0.55 12.89
C THR A 149 -5.96 -0.18 12.48
N PHE A 150 -5.90 -1.52 12.39
CA PHE A 150 -6.96 -2.32 11.79
C PHE A 150 -7.90 -3.00 12.79
N ALA A 151 -7.59 -2.92 14.08
CA ALA A 151 -8.42 -3.45 15.16
C ALA A 151 -8.42 -2.51 16.37
N PRO A 152 -8.78 -1.23 16.19
CA PRO A 152 -8.78 -0.26 17.28
C PRO A 152 -9.67 -0.74 18.43
N GLY A 153 -9.19 -0.60 19.65
CA GLY A 153 -9.90 -1.13 20.83
C GLY A 153 -9.91 -2.66 20.95
N GLY A 154 -9.05 -3.36 20.19
CA GLY A 154 -8.86 -4.82 20.29
C GLY A 154 -9.97 -5.66 19.62
N LYS A 155 -10.70 -5.10 18.67
CA LYS A 155 -11.75 -5.79 17.89
C LYS A 155 -11.69 -5.39 16.41
N ALA A 156 -12.11 -6.31 15.53
CA ALA A 156 -12.34 -5.97 14.14
C ALA A 156 -13.57 -5.05 14.00
N PRO A 157 -13.56 -4.09 13.07
CA PRO A 157 -14.74 -3.26 12.78
C PRO A 157 -15.93 -4.10 12.31
N GLU A 158 -17.15 -3.63 12.60
CA GLU A 158 -18.38 -4.33 12.26
C GLU A 158 -19.04 -3.78 10.99
N VAL A 159 -20.03 -4.49 10.47
CA VAL A 159 -20.84 -4.07 9.31
C VAL A 159 -21.47 -2.71 9.59
N GLY A 160 -21.30 -1.76 8.67
CA GLY A 160 -21.82 -0.40 8.78
C GLY A 160 -21.02 0.51 9.72
N GLU A 161 -20.04 -0.01 10.44
CA GLU A 161 -19.14 0.82 11.26
C GLU A 161 -18.28 1.70 10.34
N MET A 162 -18.16 2.98 10.72
CA MET A 162 -17.30 3.92 10.01
C MET A 162 -15.84 3.66 10.36
N TRP A 163 -15.02 3.40 9.36
CA TRP A 163 -13.58 3.24 9.55
C TRP A 163 -12.82 4.29 8.75
N SER A 164 -11.82 4.90 9.36
CA SER A 164 -10.92 5.88 8.76
C SER A 164 -9.46 5.56 9.11
N SER A 165 -8.55 6.04 8.29
CA SER A 165 -7.11 5.86 8.48
C SER A 165 -6.37 7.15 8.14
N PRO A 166 -6.27 8.11 9.08
CA PRO A 166 -5.60 9.39 8.85
C PRO A 166 -4.13 9.24 8.45
N GLY A 167 -3.43 8.23 8.97
CA GLY A 167 -2.06 7.91 8.56
C GLY A 167 -1.96 7.51 7.09
N HIS A 168 -2.91 6.72 6.59
CA HIS A 168 -3.01 6.35 5.18
C HIS A 168 -3.31 7.60 4.31
N ALA A 169 -4.23 8.46 4.75
CA ALA A 169 -4.53 9.72 4.08
C ALA A 169 -3.28 10.61 3.95
N SER A 170 -2.49 10.73 5.02
CA SER A 170 -1.23 11.49 5.02
C SER A 170 -0.22 10.91 4.02
N THR A 171 -0.07 9.58 4.00
CA THR A 171 0.84 8.90 3.06
C THR A 171 0.40 9.08 1.62
N LEU A 172 -0.91 8.91 1.32
CA LEU A 172 -1.45 9.14 -0.03
C LEU A 172 -1.25 10.59 -0.49
N ARG A 173 -1.39 11.55 0.43
CA ARG A 173 -1.15 12.96 0.15
C ARG A 173 0.31 13.24 -0.21
N ALA A 174 1.25 12.69 0.55
CA ALA A 174 2.68 12.78 0.24
C ALA A 174 3.04 12.15 -1.12
N ILE A 175 2.47 10.97 -1.43
CA ILE A 175 2.62 10.32 -2.75
C ILE A 175 2.09 11.24 -3.85
N ALA A 176 0.91 11.83 -3.67
CA ALA A 176 0.27 12.71 -4.66
C ALA A 176 1.10 13.97 -4.92
N GLU A 177 1.56 14.63 -3.88
CA GLU A 177 2.28 15.91 -3.94
C GLU A 177 3.70 15.77 -4.51
N THR A 178 4.36 14.66 -4.21
CA THR A 178 5.77 14.45 -4.59
C THR A 178 5.95 13.50 -5.77
N LYS A 179 4.86 13.02 -6.38
CA LYS A 179 4.88 11.95 -7.39
C LYS A 179 5.64 10.72 -6.87
N ALA A 180 5.28 10.30 -5.68
CA ALA A 180 5.87 9.19 -4.92
C ALA A 180 7.34 9.40 -4.47
N ARG A 181 8.01 10.51 -4.79
CA ARG A 181 9.43 10.72 -4.42
C ARG A 181 9.64 10.64 -2.90
N ASP A 182 8.74 11.22 -2.09
CA ASP A 182 8.87 11.16 -0.63
C ASP A 182 8.78 9.73 -0.09
N PHE A 183 8.00 8.87 -0.78
CA PHE A 183 7.86 7.46 -0.39
C PHE A 183 9.16 6.66 -0.55
N TYR A 184 9.99 7.01 -1.54
CA TYR A 184 11.22 6.28 -1.86
C TYR A 184 12.50 6.97 -1.37
N GLU A 185 12.52 8.30 -1.29
CA GLU A 185 13.73 9.08 -1.01
C GLU A 185 13.58 10.02 0.21
N GLY A 186 12.34 10.32 0.62
CA GLY A 186 12.04 11.34 1.63
C GLY A 186 11.73 10.78 3.02
N GLU A 187 10.85 11.48 3.74
CA GLU A 187 10.52 11.18 5.14
C GLU A 187 9.84 9.80 5.31
N ILE A 188 9.00 9.38 4.33
CA ILE A 188 8.38 8.06 4.38
C ILE A 188 9.45 6.97 4.26
N ALA A 189 10.42 7.13 3.34
CA ALA A 189 11.54 6.20 3.21
C ALA A 189 12.36 6.11 4.50
N ASP A 190 12.62 7.24 5.16
CA ASP A 190 13.33 7.26 6.45
C ASP A 190 12.57 6.49 7.53
N LYS A 191 11.25 6.62 7.60
CA LYS A 191 10.40 5.89 8.54
C LYS A 191 10.39 4.38 8.25
N ILE A 192 10.30 3.97 6.98
CA ILE A 192 10.35 2.57 6.57
C ILE A 192 11.70 1.95 6.97
N ASP A 193 12.80 2.62 6.65
CA ASP A 193 14.16 2.17 7.00
C ASP A 193 14.36 2.03 8.50
N ALA A 194 13.96 3.05 9.27
CA ALA A 194 14.09 3.03 10.73
C ALA A 194 13.28 1.88 11.35
N PHE A 195 12.06 1.65 10.88
CA PHE A 195 11.18 0.60 11.38
C PHE A 195 11.68 -0.79 10.97
N SER A 196 12.16 -0.95 9.73
CA SER A 196 12.81 -2.17 9.28
C SER A 196 14.04 -2.51 10.13
N LYS A 197 14.91 -1.54 10.41
CA LYS A 197 16.08 -1.71 11.29
C LYS A 197 15.67 -2.13 12.70
N GLN A 198 14.66 -1.47 13.27
CA GLN A 198 14.18 -1.75 14.62
C GLN A 198 13.74 -3.20 14.80
N TYR A 199 13.11 -3.79 13.80
CA TYR A 199 12.57 -5.14 13.85
C TYR A 199 13.36 -6.16 13.02
N GLY A 200 14.62 -5.85 12.69
CA GLY A 200 15.54 -6.79 12.06
C GLY A 200 15.21 -7.15 10.62
N GLY A 201 14.44 -6.33 9.91
CA GLY A 201 14.21 -6.48 8.48
C GLY A 201 15.46 -6.24 7.64
N PHE A 202 15.42 -6.65 6.39
CA PHE A 202 16.51 -6.43 5.42
C PHE A 202 16.34 -5.12 4.63
N LEU A 203 15.10 -4.63 4.48
CA LEU A 203 14.80 -3.43 3.69
C LEU A 203 15.49 -2.19 4.27
N ARG A 204 16.16 -1.44 3.41
CA ARG A 204 16.88 -0.21 3.73
C ARG A 204 16.44 0.92 2.81
N LYS A 205 16.73 2.16 3.19
CA LYS A 205 16.43 3.33 2.34
C LYS A 205 17.11 3.22 0.97
N GLU A 206 18.31 2.68 0.91
CA GLU A 206 19.06 2.46 -0.33
C GLU A 206 18.38 1.47 -1.28
N ASP A 207 17.57 0.55 -0.75
CA ASP A 207 16.80 -0.39 -1.57
C ASP A 207 15.57 0.28 -2.20
N LEU A 208 15.08 1.35 -1.58
CA LEU A 208 13.90 2.09 -2.03
C LEU A 208 14.22 3.06 -3.18
N ALA A 209 15.45 3.57 -3.27
CA ALA A 209 15.89 4.64 -4.18
C ALA A 209 16.10 4.20 -5.65
#